data_cbbb2def12d99f76ec90c74ca70a82b5
#
_entry.id   cbbb2def12d99f76ec90c74ca70a82b5
#
_cell.length_a   1.000
_cell.length_b   1.000
_cell.length_c   1.000
_cell.angle_alpha   90.00
_cell.angle_beta   90.00
_cell.angle_gamma   90.00
#
_symmetry.space_group_name_H-M   'P 1'
#
loop_
_entity.id
_entity.type
_entity.pdbx_description
1 polymer ?
#
loop_
_entity_poly.entity_id
_entity_poly.type
_entity_poly.pdbx_seq_one_letter_code
_entity_poly.pdbx_strand_id
1 'polypeptide(L)'
;MERRKLIDTAHSSICVQRQCELLSIHRSGFYYTGVGESELNLDLMKVIDEHFLKYPFKGSRRMSVWLNEQGYKINRKRIQRLYQLMGLSTIYPKPNLSKSDPAAYKYPYLLRGLKIERNNQVWAIDITYIPMKKGFMYLAAIIDLNSRFVINWSLSNTMEAEWICETVKEAILLHGKPEILNSDQGSQFTSNAYIALLLDQGILISMDGKGRATDNIFIERLWRSLKYEYVYLNPPTDGHDLYQGLQGWFNFYNKERHHQSLNNKKPPEIYLKAA
;
A
#
# COMPACT_ATOMS: atom_id res chain seq x y z
N MET A 1 -9.86 -35.84 9.40
CA MET A 1 -10.36 -37.07 8.74
C MET A 1 -9.56 -38.33 9.05
N GLU A 2 -8.25 -38.26 9.30
CA GLU A 2 -7.41 -39.46 9.52
C GLU A 2 -7.75 -40.26 10.80
N ARG A 3 -8.02 -39.57 11.92
CA ARG A 3 -8.28 -40.24 13.21
C ARG A 3 -9.48 -41.17 13.19
N ARG A 4 -10.51 -40.95 12.33
CA ARG A 4 -11.68 -41.84 12.19
C ARG A 4 -11.32 -43.18 11.59
N LYS A 5 -10.30 -43.23 10.73
CA LYS A 5 -9.81 -44.46 10.08
C LYS A 5 -9.10 -45.42 11.03
N LEU A 6 -8.67 -44.89 12.20
CA LEU A 6 -7.99 -45.66 13.24
C LEU A 6 -8.95 -46.42 14.17
N ILE A 7 -10.27 -46.20 14.02
CA ILE A 7 -11.27 -46.87 14.84
C ILE A 7 -11.56 -48.22 14.16
N ASP A 8 -11.29 -49.29 14.88
CA ASP A 8 -11.65 -50.67 14.50
C ASP A 8 -12.91 -51.11 15.22
N THR A 9 -13.99 -51.27 14.50
CA THR A 9 -15.31 -51.73 15.02
C THR A 9 -15.32 -53.19 15.48
N ALA A 10 -14.33 -53.98 15.02
CA ALA A 10 -14.19 -55.39 15.36
C ALA A 10 -13.12 -55.70 16.44
N HIS A 11 -12.56 -54.66 17.03
CA HIS A 11 -11.47 -54.79 18.02
C HIS A 11 -11.96 -55.57 19.27
N SER A 12 -11.23 -56.63 19.61
CA SER A 12 -11.65 -57.63 20.64
C SER A 12 -11.65 -57.09 22.06
N SER A 13 -10.77 -56.10 22.39
CA SER A 13 -10.53 -55.67 23.77
C SER A 13 -10.98 -54.22 24.06
N ILE A 14 -11.22 -53.41 23.04
CA ILE A 14 -11.54 -51.98 23.22
C ILE A 14 -12.79 -51.63 22.40
N CYS A 15 -13.87 -51.30 23.10
CA CYS A 15 -15.10 -50.88 22.43
C CYS A 15 -14.92 -49.52 21.68
N VAL A 16 -15.77 -49.31 20.66
CA VAL A 16 -15.74 -48.10 19.81
C VAL A 16 -15.82 -46.85 20.62
N GLN A 17 -16.58 -46.83 21.72
CA GLN A 17 -16.66 -45.63 22.58
C GLN A 17 -15.30 -45.30 23.20
N ARG A 18 -14.59 -46.30 23.74
CA ARG A 18 -13.27 -46.10 24.35
C ARG A 18 -12.21 -45.73 23.31
N GLN A 19 -12.27 -46.29 22.09
CA GLN A 19 -11.41 -45.87 20.99
C GLN A 19 -11.64 -44.38 20.61
N CYS A 20 -12.91 -43.96 20.54
CA CYS A 20 -13.26 -42.54 20.28
C CYS A 20 -12.71 -41.62 21.35
N GLU A 21 -12.80 -41.97 22.64
CA GLU A 21 -12.24 -41.22 23.75
C GLU A 21 -10.72 -41.08 23.64
N LEU A 22 -10.00 -42.18 23.38
CA LEU A 22 -8.55 -42.21 23.23
C LEU A 22 -8.08 -41.37 22.04
N LEU A 23 -8.84 -41.34 20.94
CA LEU A 23 -8.56 -40.56 19.76
C LEU A 23 -9.07 -39.12 19.83
N SER A 24 -9.72 -38.73 20.94
CA SER A 24 -10.37 -37.43 21.11
C SER A 24 -11.38 -37.11 19.99
N ILE A 25 -12.19 -38.09 19.63
CA ILE A 25 -13.24 -38.01 18.62
C ILE A 25 -14.61 -38.21 19.30
N HIS A 26 -15.58 -37.37 18.98
CA HIS A 26 -16.92 -37.57 19.47
C HIS A 26 -17.56 -38.80 18.77
N ARG A 27 -18.14 -39.73 19.53
CA ARG A 27 -18.70 -40.98 18.98
C ARG A 27 -19.75 -40.71 17.87
N SER A 28 -20.63 -39.72 18.04
CA SER A 28 -21.59 -39.35 16.98
C SER A 28 -20.87 -38.91 15.70
N GLY A 29 -19.68 -38.27 15.84
CA GLY A 29 -18.86 -37.90 14.71
C GLY A 29 -18.30 -39.10 13.95
N PHE A 30 -18.03 -40.22 14.61
CA PHE A 30 -17.59 -41.46 13.94
C PHE A 30 -18.65 -42.03 12.99
N TYR A 31 -19.91 -42.10 13.47
CA TYR A 31 -21.03 -42.61 12.67
C TYR A 31 -21.62 -41.57 11.70
N TYR A 32 -21.20 -40.34 11.76
CA TYR A 32 -21.71 -39.33 10.85
C TYR A 32 -21.22 -39.54 9.41
N THR A 33 -22.14 -39.86 8.55
CA THR A 33 -21.94 -39.84 7.09
C THR A 33 -22.45 -38.48 6.58
N GLY A 34 -21.57 -37.73 5.90
CA GLY A 34 -21.96 -36.46 5.30
C GLY A 34 -23.09 -36.67 4.28
N VAL A 35 -24.18 -35.96 4.46
CA VAL A 35 -25.26 -35.94 3.47
C VAL A 35 -24.87 -34.96 2.38
N GLY A 36 -24.90 -35.36 1.10
CA GLY A 36 -24.68 -34.48 -0.04
C GLY A 36 -25.72 -33.35 -0.11
N GLU A 37 -25.53 -32.43 -1.03
CA GLU A 37 -26.51 -31.37 -1.28
C GLU A 37 -27.80 -31.94 -1.84
N SER A 38 -28.94 -31.37 -1.42
CA SER A 38 -30.26 -31.78 -1.96
C SER A 38 -30.39 -31.38 -3.43
N GLU A 39 -31.21 -32.13 -4.20
CA GLU A 39 -31.48 -31.81 -5.62
C GLU A 39 -31.90 -30.36 -5.81
N LEU A 40 -32.77 -29.83 -4.94
CA LEU A 40 -33.18 -28.44 -4.95
C LEU A 40 -31.98 -27.48 -4.76
N ASN A 41 -30.97 -27.82 -3.96
CA ASN A 41 -29.78 -27.00 -3.84
C ASN A 41 -28.92 -27.04 -5.09
N LEU A 42 -28.80 -28.22 -5.73
CA LEU A 42 -28.04 -28.34 -6.97
C LEU A 42 -28.70 -27.57 -8.12
N ASP A 43 -30.03 -27.59 -8.21
CA ASP A 43 -30.73 -26.75 -9.20
C ASP A 43 -30.59 -25.26 -8.91
N LEU A 44 -30.69 -24.84 -7.65
CA LEU A 44 -30.44 -23.47 -7.26
C LEU A 44 -29.03 -23.05 -7.58
N MET A 45 -28.04 -23.90 -7.39
CA MET A 45 -26.63 -23.55 -7.73
C MET A 45 -26.47 -23.31 -9.23
N LYS A 46 -27.13 -24.09 -10.10
CA LYS A 46 -27.13 -23.86 -11.56
C LYS A 46 -27.74 -22.49 -11.90
N VAL A 47 -28.93 -22.22 -11.38
CA VAL A 47 -29.66 -20.95 -11.63
C VAL A 47 -28.88 -19.76 -11.10
N ILE A 48 -28.25 -19.91 -9.93
CA ILE A 48 -27.40 -18.89 -9.35
C ILE A 48 -26.17 -18.63 -10.23
N ASP A 49 -25.50 -19.68 -10.71
CA ASP A 49 -24.32 -19.59 -11.55
C ASP A 49 -24.61 -18.85 -12.86
N GLU A 50 -25.63 -19.25 -13.58
CA GLU A 50 -26.07 -18.60 -14.82
C GLU A 50 -26.39 -17.11 -14.62
N HIS A 51 -27.07 -16.78 -13.52
CA HIS A 51 -27.42 -15.40 -13.21
C HIS A 51 -26.22 -14.60 -12.75
N PHE A 52 -25.31 -15.21 -11.97
CA PHE A 52 -24.10 -14.57 -11.47
C PHE A 52 -23.11 -14.25 -12.60
N LEU A 53 -22.98 -15.12 -13.61
CA LEU A 53 -22.17 -14.83 -14.80
C LEU A 53 -22.61 -13.54 -15.51
N LYS A 54 -23.91 -13.25 -15.54
CA LYS A 54 -24.44 -12.00 -16.12
C LYS A 54 -24.30 -10.80 -15.19
N TYR A 55 -24.42 -11.02 -13.87
CA TYR A 55 -24.50 -9.96 -12.87
C TYR A 55 -23.61 -10.24 -11.65
N PRO A 56 -22.28 -10.27 -11.80
CA PRO A 56 -21.35 -10.69 -10.74
C PRO A 56 -21.30 -9.74 -9.55
N PHE A 57 -21.95 -8.60 -9.64
CA PHE A 57 -22.09 -7.61 -8.56
C PHE A 57 -23.30 -7.88 -7.65
N LYS A 58 -24.16 -8.88 -7.96
CA LYS A 58 -25.30 -9.25 -7.11
C LYS A 58 -24.87 -10.11 -5.94
N GLY A 59 -24.83 -9.53 -4.74
CA GLY A 59 -24.59 -10.26 -3.49
C GLY A 59 -25.81 -11.05 -3.04
N SER A 60 -25.64 -11.87 -2.00
CA SER A 60 -26.66 -12.78 -1.48
C SER A 60 -28.03 -12.14 -1.16
N ARG A 61 -28.04 -10.84 -0.80
CA ARG A 61 -29.31 -10.12 -0.56
C ARG A 61 -30.10 -9.91 -1.86
N ARG A 62 -29.45 -9.38 -2.90
CA ARG A 62 -30.10 -9.12 -4.20
C ARG A 62 -30.42 -10.42 -4.93
N MET A 63 -29.57 -11.43 -4.79
CA MET A 63 -29.84 -12.77 -5.35
C MET A 63 -31.04 -13.43 -4.69
N SER A 64 -31.21 -13.31 -3.37
CA SER A 64 -32.38 -13.82 -2.66
C SER A 64 -33.68 -13.15 -3.12
N VAL A 65 -33.67 -11.83 -3.33
CA VAL A 65 -34.85 -11.11 -3.86
C VAL A 65 -35.19 -11.62 -5.25
N TRP A 66 -34.22 -11.67 -6.15
CA TRP A 66 -34.43 -12.12 -7.53
C TRP A 66 -34.94 -13.58 -7.60
N LEU A 67 -34.37 -14.50 -6.83
CA LEU A 67 -34.84 -15.88 -6.79
C LEU A 67 -36.28 -16.03 -6.25
N ASN A 68 -36.66 -15.20 -5.27
CA ASN A 68 -38.05 -15.17 -4.79
C ASN A 68 -39.02 -14.63 -5.84
N GLU A 69 -38.62 -13.68 -6.67
CA GLU A 69 -39.37 -13.18 -7.83
C GLU A 69 -39.54 -14.28 -8.90
N GLN A 70 -38.57 -15.21 -9.01
CA GLN A 70 -38.68 -16.40 -9.89
C GLN A 70 -39.51 -17.55 -9.28
N GLY A 71 -40.11 -17.34 -8.11
CA GLY A 71 -40.96 -18.34 -7.44
C GLY A 71 -40.25 -19.24 -6.43
N TYR A 72 -38.94 -19.11 -6.23
CA TYR A 72 -38.20 -19.86 -5.23
C TYR A 72 -38.38 -19.23 -3.84
N LYS A 73 -38.99 -19.93 -2.89
CA LYS A 73 -39.12 -19.45 -1.49
C LYS A 73 -37.83 -19.70 -0.71
N ILE A 74 -36.86 -18.74 -0.79
CA ILE A 74 -35.53 -18.96 -0.27
C ILE A 74 -35.08 -17.76 0.58
N ASN A 75 -34.48 -18.07 1.74
CA ASN A 75 -33.91 -17.06 2.58
C ASN A 75 -32.43 -16.73 2.19
N ARG A 76 -32.00 -15.53 2.59
CA ARG A 76 -30.63 -15.05 2.35
C ARG A 76 -29.53 -15.98 2.88
N LYS A 77 -29.73 -16.60 4.08
CA LYS A 77 -28.72 -17.47 4.69
C LYS A 77 -28.41 -18.67 3.84
N ARG A 78 -29.45 -19.28 3.20
CA ARG A 78 -29.28 -20.38 2.26
C ARG A 78 -28.45 -19.96 1.04
N ILE A 79 -28.77 -18.83 0.44
CA ILE A 79 -28.00 -18.28 -0.70
C ILE A 79 -26.55 -18.02 -0.31
N GLN A 80 -26.30 -17.44 0.87
CA GLN A 80 -24.96 -17.19 1.35
C GLN A 80 -24.12 -18.47 1.49
N ARG A 81 -24.73 -19.54 2.00
CA ARG A 81 -24.10 -20.87 2.09
C ARG A 81 -23.80 -21.44 0.69
N LEU A 82 -24.75 -21.34 -0.25
CA LEU A 82 -24.54 -21.80 -1.62
C LEU A 82 -23.41 -21.02 -2.32
N TYR A 83 -23.35 -19.70 -2.14
CA TYR A 83 -22.24 -18.89 -2.65
C TYR A 83 -20.89 -19.38 -2.14
N GLN A 84 -20.80 -19.70 -0.84
CA GLN A 84 -19.56 -20.22 -0.24
C GLN A 84 -19.18 -21.60 -0.83
N LEU A 85 -20.15 -22.51 -1.01
CA LEU A 85 -19.92 -23.81 -1.61
C LEU A 85 -19.47 -23.73 -3.07
N MET A 86 -20.03 -22.78 -3.83
CA MET A 86 -19.69 -22.52 -5.23
C MET A 86 -18.40 -21.70 -5.39
N GLY A 87 -17.81 -21.18 -4.30
CA GLY A 87 -16.65 -20.29 -4.37
C GLY A 87 -16.94 -18.93 -5.00
N LEU A 88 -18.22 -18.50 -5.05
CA LEU A 88 -18.62 -17.24 -5.66
C LEU A 88 -18.30 -16.04 -4.75
N SER A 89 -17.55 -15.09 -5.28
CA SER A 89 -17.24 -13.83 -4.62
C SER A 89 -17.78 -12.66 -5.43
N THR A 90 -18.63 -11.87 -4.80
CA THR A 90 -19.27 -10.70 -5.45
C THR A 90 -18.26 -9.61 -5.78
N ILE A 91 -18.32 -9.07 -6.99
CA ILE A 91 -17.52 -7.91 -7.39
C ILE A 91 -18.16 -6.65 -6.78
N TYR A 92 -17.40 -5.96 -5.95
CA TYR A 92 -17.79 -4.67 -5.37
C TYR A 92 -16.55 -3.79 -5.13
N PRO A 93 -16.70 -2.46 -5.09
CA PRO A 93 -15.60 -1.58 -4.72
C PRO A 93 -15.10 -1.95 -3.31
N LYS A 94 -13.82 -2.33 -3.22
CA LYS A 94 -13.19 -2.62 -1.93
C LYS A 94 -13.09 -1.34 -1.10
N PRO A 95 -13.12 -1.44 0.24
CA PRO A 95 -12.87 -0.28 1.09
C PRO A 95 -11.51 0.34 0.75
N ASN A 96 -11.44 1.66 0.79
CA ASN A 96 -10.18 2.37 0.61
C ASN A 96 -9.28 2.07 1.82
N LEU A 97 -8.22 1.29 1.60
CA LEU A 97 -7.24 0.91 2.63
C LEU A 97 -6.24 2.04 2.91
N SER A 98 -6.21 3.07 2.07
CA SER A 98 -5.36 4.27 2.25
C SER A 98 -5.97 5.32 3.20
N LYS A 99 -6.96 4.96 4.00
CA LYS A 99 -7.41 5.84 5.09
C LYS A 99 -6.33 5.88 6.15
N SER A 100 -5.75 7.08 6.36
CA SER A 100 -4.83 7.31 7.48
C SER A 100 -5.52 6.95 8.80
N ASP A 101 -4.78 6.29 9.69
CA ASP A 101 -5.24 6.04 11.05
C ASP A 101 -5.55 7.38 11.73
N PRO A 102 -6.77 7.62 12.24
CA PRO A 102 -7.10 8.83 12.97
C PRO A 102 -6.27 9.00 14.26
N ALA A 103 -5.76 7.90 14.82
CA ALA A 103 -4.91 7.87 16.00
C ALA A 103 -3.41 8.14 15.69
N ALA A 104 -3.00 8.13 14.41
CA ALA A 104 -1.64 8.46 14.04
C ALA A 104 -1.30 9.89 14.45
N TYR A 105 -0.22 10.05 15.22
CA TYR A 105 0.24 11.36 15.66
C TYR A 105 0.69 12.19 14.46
N LYS A 106 0.14 13.41 14.35
CA LYS A 106 0.44 14.34 13.26
C LYS A 106 1.22 15.52 13.80
N TYR A 107 2.35 15.80 13.18
CA TYR A 107 3.16 16.95 13.52
C TYR A 107 2.61 18.22 12.87
N PRO A 108 2.81 19.40 13.48
CA PRO A 108 2.36 20.67 12.93
C PRO A 108 3.16 21.03 11.67
N TYR A 109 2.55 21.83 10.78
CA TYR A 109 3.26 22.44 9.66
C TYR A 109 4.07 23.63 10.12
N LEU A 110 5.41 23.51 10.08
CA LEU A 110 6.34 24.48 10.62
C LEU A 110 6.77 25.55 9.62
N LEU A 111 6.46 25.39 8.32
CA LEU A 111 7.00 26.27 7.27
C LEU A 111 6.15 27.52 7.03
N ARG A 112 5.00 27.69 7.72
CA ARG A 112 4.15 28.86 7.54
C ARG A 112 4.85 30.13 8.00
N GLY A 113 5.16 31.05 7.06
CA GLY A 113 5.84 32.30 7.33
C GLY A 113 7.34 32.16 7.60
N LEU A 114 7.88 30.93 7.53
CA LEU A 114 9.31 30.71 7.65
C LEU A 114 10.03 31.20 6.40
N LYS A 115 11.01 32.10 6.56
CA LYS A 115 11.95 32.46 5.50
C LYS A 115 13.04 31.39 5.43
N ILE A 116 13.19 30.77 4.27
CA ILE A 116 14.22 29.77 4.00
C ILE A 116 15.38 30.49 3.33
N GLU A 117 16.48 30.68 4.06
CA GLU A 117 17.60 31.57 3.67
C GLU A 117 18.93 30.81 3.56
N ARG A 118 19.02 29.57 4.08
CA ARG A 118 20.24 28.79 4.09
C ARG A 118 20.03 27.35 3.73
N ASN A 119 21.07 26.71 3.25
CA ASN A 119 21.07 25.27 2.92
C ASN A 119 20.92 24.45 4.20
N ASN A 120 20.31 23.29 4.07
CA ASN A 120 20.00 22.38 5.18
C ASN A 120 19.10 23.00 6.29
N GLN A 121 18.49 24.15 6.04
CA GLN A 121 17.48 24.70 6.94
C GLN A 121 16.18 23.86 6.85
N VAL A 122 15.72 23.57 5.63
CA VAL A 122 14.52 22.77 5.40
C VAL A 122 14.75 21.84 4.24
N TRP A 123 14.58 20.54 4.50
CA TRP A 123 14.42 19.56 3.45
C TRP A 123 12.95 19.17 3.31
N ALA A 124 12.55 18.84 2.09
CA ALA A 124 11.25 18.18 1.83
C ALA A 124 11.48 16.78 1.28
N ILE A 125 10.69 15.83 1.76
CA ILE A 125 10.66 14.45 1.27
C ILE A 125 9.26 14.10 0.80
N ASP A 126 9.18 13.34 -0.30
CA ASP A 126 7.90 12.82 -0.81
C ASP A 126 8.14 11.56 -1.65
N ILE A 127 7.07 10.84 -1.93
CA ILE A 127 7.06 9.63 -2.74
C ILE A 127 6.17 9.83 -3.96
N THR A 128 6.67 9.47 -5.13
CA THR A 128 5.86 9.45 -6.34
C THR A 128 5.83 8.07 -7.00
N TYR A 129 4.79 7.83 -7.78
CA TYR A 129 4.64 6.62 -8.60
C TYR A 129 5.21 6.87 -9.99
N ILE A 130 6.04 5.94 -10.45
CA ILE A 130 6.55 5.90 -11.82
C ILE A 130 5.85 4.75 -12.55
N PRO A 131 5.08 5.05 -13.62
CA PRO A 131 4.39 4.01 -14.37
C PRO A 131 5.39 3.13 -15.14
N MET A 132 5.14 1.82 -15.11
CA MET A 132 5.89 0.81 -15.83
C MET A 132 4.98 0.14 -16.86
N LYS A 133 5.52 -0.65 -17.79
CA LYS A 133 4.70 -1.47 -18.71
C LYS A 133 3.72 -2.38 -17.98
N LYS A 134 4.12 -2.90 -16.81
CA LYS A 134 3.26 -3.68 -15.90
C LYS A 134 3.42 -3.13 -14.49
N GLY A 135 2.38 -2.44 -13.98
CA GLY A 135 2.38 -1.86 -12.65
C GLY A 135 3.13 -0.53 -12.56
N PHE A 136 3.82 -0.32 -11.46
CA PHE A 136 4.57 0.92 -11.17
C PHE A 136 5.68 0.63 -10.17
N MET A 137 6.64 1.56 -10.08
CA MET A 137 7.63 1.62 -9.01
C MET A 137 7.45 2.88 -8.19
N TYR A 138 7.94 2.86 -6.97
CA TYR A 138 7.93 4.00 -6.05
C TYR A 138 9.29 4.70 -6.11
N LEU A 139 9.26 6.02 -6.21
CA LEU A 139 10.44 6.86 -6.18
C LEU A 139 10.30 7.83 -5.02
N ALA A 140 11.22 7.78 -4.06
CA ALA A 140 11.37 8.78 -3.02
C ALA A 140 12.46 9.78 -3.41
N ALA A 141 12.31 11.06 -3.07
CA ALA A 141 13.39 12.03 -3.16
C ALA A 141 13.33 13.01 -2.00
N ILE A 142 14.52 13.52 -1.65
CA ILE A 142 14.75 14.57 -0.66
C ILE A 142 15.34 15.77 -1.37
N ILE A 143 14.73 16.93 -1.21
CA ILE A 143 15.18 18.18 -1.83
C ILE A 143 15.44 19.25 -0.75
N ASP A 144 16.53 19.96 -0.87
CA ASP A 144 16.78 21.17 -0.08
C ASP A 144 15.94 22.34 -0.62
N LEU A 145 15.16 22.96 0.25
CA LEU A 145 14.20 23.98 -0.16
C LEU A 145 14.84 25.34 -0.46
N ASN A 146 16.05 25.62 -0.01
CA ASN A 146 16.77 26.84 -0.35
C ASN A 146 17.38 26.75 -1.75
N SER A 147 18.19 25.74 -1.98
CA SER A 147 19.00 25.57 -3.20
C SER A 147 18.29 24.81 -4.32
N ARG A 148 17.19 24.11 -4.04
CA ARG A 148 16.53 23.13 -4.95
C ARG A 148 17.41 21.92 -5.28
N PHE A 149 18.50 21.73 -4.57
CA PHE A 149 19.38 20.58 -4.75
C PHE A 149 18.69 19.31 -4.28
N VAL A 150 18.67 18.28 -5.11
CA VAL A 150 18.18 16.97 -4.71
C VAL A 150 19.28 16.30 -3.90
N ILE A 151 19.02 16.16 -2.59
CA ILE A 151 19.96 15.64 -1.59
C ILE A 151 20.17 14.15 -1.79
N ASN A 152 19.08 13.41 -1.90
CA ASN A 152 19.08 11.97 -2.14
C ASN A 152 17.79 11.54 -2.83
N TRP A 153 17.83 10.39 -3.48
CA TRP A 153 16.67 9.74 -4.06
C TRP A 153 16.87 8.23 -4.03
N SER A 154 15.78 7.48 -3.96
CA SER A 154 15.82 6.02 -4.01
C SER A 154 14.58 5.45 -4.70
N LEU A 155 14.74 4.26 -5.31
CA LEU A 155 13.72 3.56 -6.07
C LEU A 155 13.36 2.24 -5.37
N SER A 156 12.08 1.93 -5.24
CA SER A 156 11.61 0.68 -4.63
C SER A 156 10.39 0.11 -5.36
N ASN A 157 10.17 -1.18 -5.24
CA ASN A 157 8.95 -1.87 -5.67
C ASN A 157 7.94 -2.03 -4.52
N THR A 158 8.34 -1.72 -3.29
CA THR A 158 7.48 -1.68 -2.09
C THR A 158 7.47 -0.29 -1.48
N MET A 159 6.43 0.02 -0.70
CA MET A 159 6.27 1.33 -0.07
C MET A 159 6.35 1.16 1.46
N GLU A 160 7.48 0.62 1.93
CA GLU A 160 7.74 0.34 3.33
C GLU A 160 8.38 1.55 4.03
N ALA A 161 8.13 1.70 5.35
CA ALA A 161 8.68 2.81 6.12
C ALA A 161 10.20 2.70 6.28
N GLU A 162 10.71 1.47 6.38
CA GLU A 162 12.14 1.15 6.49
C GLU A 162 12.93 1.69 5.30
N TRP A 163 12.42 1.52 4.09
CA TRP A 163 13.02 2.06 2.87
C TRP A 163 13.19 3.59 2.95
N ILE A 164 12.16 4.30 3.43
CA ILE A 164 12.23 5.76 3.62
C ILE A 164 13.23 6.14 4.70
N CYS A 165 13.28 5.37 5.79
CA CYS A 165 14.29 5.59 6.85
C CYS A 165 15.72 5.43 6.32
N GLU A 166 15.99 4.43 5.48
CA GLU A 166 17.29 4.24 4.83
C GLU A 166 17.64 5.41 3.92
N THR A 167 16.70 5.84 3.08
CA THR A 167 16.88 7.01 2.20
C THR A 167 17.26 8.27 2.99
N VAL A 168 16.63 8.51 4.15
CA VAL A 168 16.94 9.65 5.02
C VAL A 168 18.30 9.49 5.70
N LYS A 169 18.64 8.29 6.18
CA LYS A 169 19.96 8.03 6.80
C LYS A 169 21.10 8.28 5.83
N GLU A 170 20.98 7.80 4.59
CA GLU A 170 21.97 8.04 3.53
C GLU A 170 22.10 9.54 3.22
N ALA A 171 20.96 10.25 3.13
CA ALA A 171 20.96 11.70 2.92
C ALA A 171 21.73 12.45 4.02
N ILE A 172 21.48 12.08 5.29
CA ILE A 172 22.17 12.68 6.46
C ILE A 172 23.67 12.36 6.44
N LEU A 173 24.02 11.13 6.08
CA LEU A 173 25.43 10.70 6.00
C LEU A 173 26.22 11.51 4.95
N LEU A 174 25.61 11.78 3.80
CA LEU A 174 26.28 12.42 2.66
C LEU A 174 26.29 13.96 2.76
N HIS A 175 25.27 14.56 3.36
CA HIS A 175 25.03 16.01 3.29
C HIS A 175 24.87 16.70 4.66
N GLY A 176 25.03 15.96 5.75
CA GLY A 176 24.67 16.44 7.09
C GLY A 176 23.14 16.43 7.29
N LYS A 177 22.68 16.90 8.44
CA LYS A 177 21.25 16.89 8.78
C LYS A 177 20.59 18.24 8.53
N PRO A 178 19.30 18.27 8.15
CA PRO A 178 18.51 19.49 8.11
C PRO A 178 18.08 19.91 9.52
N GLU A 179 17.65 21.15 9.67
CA GLU A 179 16.97 21.61 10.89
C GLU A 179 15.51 21.10 10.91
N ILE A 180 14.83 21.17 9.76
CA ILE A 180 13.45 20.73 9.58
C ILE A 180 13.37 19.77 8.40
N LEU A 181 12.66 18.63 8.57
CA LEU A 181 12.26 17.76 7.47
C LEU A 181 10.74 17.82 7.32
N ASN A 182 10.29 18.28 6.15
CA ASN A 182 8.89 18.38 5.80
C ASN A 182 8.44 17.19 4.96
N SER A 183 7.29 16.60 5.28
CA SER A 183 6.67 15.52 4.52
C SER A 183 5.15 15.68 4.46
N ASP A 184 4.48 14.86 3.67
CA ASP A 184 3.04 14.69 3.78
C ASP A 184 2.65 13.82 5.00
N GLN A 185 1.35 13.53 5.16
CA GLN A 185 0.81 12.69 6.24
C GLN A 185 0.65 11.21 5.80
N GLY A 186 1.48 10.74 4.88
CA GLY A 186 1.50 9.35 4.44
C GLY A 186 1.84 8.38 5.56
N SER A 187 1.41 7.12 5.44
CA SER A 187 1.65 6.09 6.46
C SER A 187 3.14 5.86 6.73
N GLN A 188 4.01 6.04 5.74
CA GLN A 188 5.46 5.92 5.85
C GLN A 188 6.03 7.00 6.76
N PHE A 189 5.57 8.24 6.58
CA PHE A 189 6.05 9.43 7.32
C PHE A 189 5.42 9.57 8.71
N THR A 190 4.32 8.86 8.98
CA THR A 190 3.68 8.77 10.31
C THR A 190 4.07 7.50 11.06
N SER A 191 4.95 6.67 10.51
CA SER A 191 5.42 5.45 11.16
C SER A 191 6.32 5.76 12.37
N ASN A 192 6.25 4.91 13.39
CA ASN A 192 7.09 5.07 14.59
C ASN A 192 8.58 5.03 14.26
N ALA A 193 9.01 4.21 13.29
CA ALA A 193 10.40 4.10 12.88
C ALA A 193 10.92 5.41 12.27
N TYR A 194 10.14 6.04 11.38
CA TYR A 194 10.51 7.31 10.76
C TYR A 194 10.55 8.45 11.79
N ILE A 195 9.54 8.53 12.65
CA ILE A 195 9.48 9.56 13.70
C ILE A 195 10.64 9.41 14.67
N ALA A 196 10.92 8.19 15.16
CA ALA A 196 12.02 7.92 16.06
C ALA A 196 13.38 8.31 15.43
N LEU A 197 13.60 7.96 14.16
CA LEU A 197 14.82 8.34 13.43
C LEU A 197 15.05 9.86 13.43
N LEU A 198 14.01 10.65 13.14
CA LEU A 198 14.16 12.12 13.07
C LEU A 198 14.38 12.73 14.45
N LEU A 199 13.68 12.25 15.46
CA LEU A 199 13.85 12.71 16.85
C LEU A 199 15.24 12.40 17.39
N ASP A 200 15.76 11.18 17.13
CA ASP A 200 17.12 10.76 17.53
C ASP A 200 18.20 11.64 16.89
N GLN A 201 17.98 12.10 15.67
CA GLN A 201 18.86 13.03 14.98
C GLN A 201 18.65 14.50 15.40
N GLY A 202 17.66 14.80 16.23
CA GLY A 202 17.29 16.16 16.62
C GLY A 202 16.77 17.01 15.48
N ILE A 203 16.11 16.38 14.49
CA ILE A 203 15.49 17.04 13.34
C ILE A 203 14.04 17.39 13.69
N LEU A 204 13.62 18.61 13.44
CA LEU A 204 12.24 19.03 13.63
C LEU A 204 11.35 18.46 12.53
N ILE A 205 10.26 17.82 12.95
CA ILE A 205 9.30 17.18 12.04
C ILE A 205 8.23 18.20 11.65
N SER A 206 8.04 18.42 10.36
CA SER A 206 6.96 19.21 9.79
C SER A 206 6.10 18.35 8.89
N MET A 207 4.77 18.49 9.00
CA MET A 207 3.85 17.75 8.14
C MET A 207 2.85 18.69 7.47
N ASP A 208 2.62 18.47 6.18
CA ASP A 208 1.66 19.25 5.39
C ASP A 208 0.24 19.14 5.96
N GLY A 209 -0.51 20.23 5.91
CA GLY A 209 -1.91 20.23 6.31
C GLY A 209 -2.77 19.42 5.32
N LYS A 210 -3.73 18.65 5.83
CA LYS A 210 -4.65 17.87 4.98
C LYS A 210 -5.36 18.78 3.96
N GLY A 211 -5.17 18.49 2.66
CA GLY A 211 -5.81 19.24 1.57
C GLY A 211 -5.12 20.55 1.19
N ARG A 212 -3.90 20.80 1.63
CA ARG A 212 -3.11 21.99 1.29
C ARG A 212 -1.98 21.64 0.31
N ALA A 213 -2.30 21.58 -0.97
CA ALA A 213 -1.33 21.31 -2.04
C ALA A 213 -0.19 22.33 -2.12
N THR A 214 -0.33 23.52 -1.53
CA THR A 214 0.71 24.54 -1.55
C THR A 214 1.86 24.30 -0.57
N ASP A 215 1.65 23.46 0.43
CA ASP A 215 2.60 23.25 1.52
C ASP A 215 3.83 22.44 1.05
N ASN A 216 3.72 21.64 -0.03
CA ASN A 216 4.82 20.85 -0.61
C ASN A 216 5.11 21.15 -2.09
N ILE A 217 4.82 22.35 -2.53
CA ILE A 217 4.89 22.78 -3.94
C ILE A 217 6.26 22.54 -4.60
N PHE A 218 7.35 22.56 -3.84
CA PHE A 218 8.71 22.42 -4.39
C PHE A 218 9.00 20.99 -4.85
N ILE A 219 8.62 20.00 -4.06
CA ILE A 219 8.82 18.61 -4.44
C ILE A 219 7.77 18.15 -5.46
N GLU A 220 6.55 18.70 -5.42
CA GLU A 220 5.56 18.50 -6.48
C GLU A 220 6.06 19.01 -7.84
N ARG A 221 6.74 20.15 -7.86
CA ARG A 221 7.41 20.67 -9.07
C ARG A 221 8.57 19.78 -9.53
N LEU A 222 9.33 19.20 -8.60
CA LEU A 222 10.35 18.20 -8.94
C LEU A 222 9.73 17.03 -9.67
N TRP A 223 8.63 16.47 -9.14
CA TRP A 223 7.90 15.37 -9.78
C TRP A 223 7.34 15.72 -11.15
N ARG A 224 6.80 16.91 -11.28
CA ARG A 224 6.33 17.39 -12.57
C ARG A 224 7.48 17.48 -13.58
N SER A 225 8.61 18.07 -13.20
CA SER A 225 9.79 18.16 -14.08
C SER A 225 10.28 16.76 -14.47
N LEU A 226 10.48 15.87 -13.51
CA LEU A 226 10.92 14.51 -13.77
C LEU A 226 10.00 13.77 -14.76
N LYS A 227 8.69 13.82 -14.50
CA LYS A 227 7.73 13.09 -15.33
C LYS A 227 7.64 13.62 -16.75
N TYR A 228 7.62 14.94 -16.93
CA TYR A 228 7.47 15.56 -18.25
C TYR A 228 8.79 15.69 -19.01
N GLU A 229 9.91 15.89 -18.30
CA GLU A 229 11.21 16.07 -18.96
C GLU A 229 11.89 14.71 -19.23
N TYR A 230 11.53 13.64 -18.51
CA TYR A 230 12.19 12.34 -18.65
C TYR A 230 11.22 11.15 -18.79
N VAL A 231 10.41 10.84 -17.75
CA VAL A 231 9.68 9.57 -17.67
C VAL A 231 8.71 9.34 -18.82
N TYR A 232 7.93 10.35 -19.19
CA TYR A 232 6.96 10.24 -20.28
C TYR A 232 7.60 10.24 -21.68
N LEU A 233 8.81 10.78 -21.80
CA LEU A 233 9.57 10.77 -23.05
C LEU A 233 10.36 9.47 -23.22
N ASN A 234 10.71 8.81 -22.12
CA ASN A 234 11.52 7.60 -22.09
C ASN A 234 10.83 6.54 -21.23
N PRO A 235 9.75 5.89 -21.71
CA PRO A 235 9.04 4.87 -20.95
C PRO A 235 9.98 3.71 -20.62
N PRO A 236 10.20 3.40 -19.32
CA PRO A 236 11.18 2.39 -18.92
C PRO A 236 10.71 0.98 -19.30
N THR A 237 11.66 0.12 -19.67
CA THR A 237 11.39 -1.28 -19.99
C THR A 237 11.30 -2.15 -18.76
N ASP A 238 12.16 -1.89 -17.77
CA ASP A 238 12.22 -2.58 -16.48
C ASP A 238 12.76 -1.66 -15.36
N GLY A 239 12.92 -2.20 -14.16
CA GLY A 239 13.38 -1.42 -13.00
C GLY A 239 14.84 -0.99 -13.09
N HIS A 240 15.69 -1.76 -13.75
CA HIS A 240 17.11 -1.43 -13.94
C HIS A 240 17.27 -0.27 -14.93
N ASP A 241 16.59 -0.34 -16.06
CA ASP A 241 16.52 0.71 -17.06
C ASP A 241 15.99 2.02 -16.45
N LEU A 242 14.92 1.93 -15.66
CA LEU A 242 14.41 3.08 -14.90
C LEU A 242 15.46 3.67 -13.95
N TYR A 243 16.18 2.83 -13.20
CA TYR A 243 17.19 3.30 -12.24
C TYR A 243 18.33 4.05 -12.94
N GLN A 244 18.87 3.50 -14.03
CA GLN A 244 19.92 4.14 -14.82
C GLN A 244 19.48 5.48 -15.39
N GLY A 245 18.29 5.53 -15.93
CA GLY A 245 17.73 6.75 -16.48
C GLY A 245 17.45 7.83 -15.42
N LEU A 246 16.94 7.44 -14.26
CA LEU A 246 16.76 8.35 -13.13
C LEU A 246 18.10 8.89 -12.63
N GLN A 247 19.15 8.05 -12.56
CA GLN A 247 20.50 8.48 -12.20
C GLN A 247 21.02 9.56 -13.17
N GLY A 248 20.84 9.36 -14.45
CA GLY A 248 21.18 10.35 -15.49
C GLY A 248 20.38 11.65 -15.30
N TRP A 249 19.06 11.54 -15.12
CA TRP A 249 18.19 12.70 -14.98
C TRP A 249 18.46 13.50 -13.68
N PHE A 250 18.67 12.87 -12.53
CA PHE A 250 19.02 13.58 -11.29
C PHE A 250 20.39 14.23 -11.34
N ASN A 251 21.35 13.61 -12.05
CA ASN A 251 22.62 14.27 -12.34
C ASN A 251 22.44 15.54 -13.19
N PHE A 252 21.64 15.45 -14.26
CA PHE A 252 21.28 16.61 -15.09
C PHE A 252 20.55 17.68 -14.24
N TYR A 253 19.54 17.28 -13.48
CA TYR A 253 18.77 18.20 -12.63
C TYR A 253 19.66 18.97 -11.66
N ASN A 254 20.55 18.27 -10.97
CA ASN A 254 21.46 18.92 -10.01
C ASN A 254 22.57 19.73 -10.67
N LYS A 255 23.22 19.22 -11.75
CA LYS A 255 24.45 19.83 -12.27
C LYS A 255 24.26 20.78 -13.45
N GLU A 256 23.18 20.61 -14.22
CA GLU A 256 23.04 21.28 -15.52
C GLU A 256 21.77 22.12 -15.61
N ARG A 257 20.68 21.70 -14.94
CA ARG A 257 19.38 22.35 -15.06
C ARG A 257 19.37 23.72 -14.39
N HIS A 258 19.00 24.75 -15.16
CA HIS A 258 18.83 26.12 -14.64
C HIS A 258 17.44 26.29 -13.99
N HIS A 259 17.38 26.99 -12.87
CA HIS A 259 16.14 27.23 -12.14
C HIS A 259 15.77 28.71 -12.12
N GLN A 260 14.63 29.05 -12.68
CA GLN A 260 14.13 30.43 -12.74
C GLN A 260 13.98 31.04 -11.32
N SER A 261 13.51 30.24 -10.34
CA SER A 261 13.38 30.67 -8.95
C SER A 261 14.71 30.93 -8.25
N LEU A 262 15.82 30.52 -8.83
CA LEU A 262 17.19 30.74 -8.38
C LEU A 262 17.94 31.79 -9.25
N ASN A 263 17.21 32.67 -9.92
CA ASN A 263 17.76 33.64 -10.87
C ASN A 263 18.56 32.94 -12.01
N ASN A 264 18.03 31.82 -12.52
CA ASN A 264 18.64 30.96 -13.54
C ASN A 264 19.99 30.32 -13.13
N LYS A 265 20.29 30.27 -11.84
CA LYS A 265 21.42 29.49 -11.31
C LYS A 265 21.07 28.01 -11.24
N LYS A 266 22.10 27.18 -11.21
CA LYS A 266 22.00 25.74 -10.98
C LYS A 266 21.99 25.45 -9.48
N PRO A 267 21.34 24.37 -9.02
CA PRO A 267 21.29 24.00 -7.61
C PRO A 267 22.62 23.98 -6.87
N PRO A 268 23.72 23.38 -7.41
CA PRO A 268 24.99 23.31 -6.69
C PRO A 268 25.69 24.66 -6.55
N GLU A 269 25.40 25.63 -7.41
CA GLU A 269 25.96 26.98 -7.26
C GLU A 269 25.45 27.67 -5.99
N ILE A 270 24.35 27.22 -5.44
CA ILE A 270 23.78 27.72 -4.18
C ILE A 270 24.11 26.75 -3.04
N TYR A 271 23.96 25.44 -3.26
CA TYR A 271 24.17 24.44 -2.22
C TYR A 271 25.63 24.33 -1.78
N LEU A 272 26.60 24.36 -2.71
CA LEU A 272 28.02 24.18 -2.41
C LEU A 272 28.76 25.52 -2.03
N LYS A 273 28.14 26.67 -2.26
CA LYS A 273 28.72 27.96 -1.91
C LYS A 273 28.59 28.34 -0.43
N ALA A 274 27.89 27.61 0.37
CA ALA A 274 27.64 27.85 1.78
C ALA A 274 28.54 27.01 2.71
N ALA A 275 29.62 26.40 2.18
CA ALA A 275 30.63 25.69 2.93
C ALA A 275 31.84 26.58 3.20
#